data_c309bc2a00a025db047e2337917780e2
#
_entry.id   c309bc2a00a025db047e2337917780e2
#
_cell.length_a   1.000
_cell.length_b   1.000
_cell.length_c   1.000
_cell.angle_alpha   90.00
_cell.angle_beta   90.00
_cell.angle_gamma   90.00
#
_symmetry.space_group_name_H-M   'P 1'
#
loop_
_entity.id
_entity.type
_entity.pdbx_description
1 polymer ?
#
loop_
_entity_poly.entity_id
_entity_poly.type
_entity_poly.pdbx_seq_one_letter_code
_entity_poly.pdbx_strand_id
1 'polypeptide(L)'
;MADEKPAYTKPLPDLRPEDKPFWEALKEHRFLLPRDDKTGEPFWYPRKYAPGTLGETSWMDASGEGTVYTYSTHFIGPSKAYKGDPPHIVALIDLKEGPRMMTILVKDEPGYPSLDPEDVTIGMPVKIVFDDVTDEITMPKFTPAG
;
A
#
# COMPACT_ATOMS: atom_id res chain seq x y z
N MET A 1 -12.26 -23.11 19.87
CA MET A 1 -11.90 -21.74 20.27
C MET A 1 -11.40 -21.01 19.04
N ALA A 2 -11.99 -19.89 18.71
CA ALA A 2 -11.46 -19.07 17.64
C ALA A 2 -10.07 -18.57 18.07
N ASP A 3 -9.04 -18.78 17.22
CA ASP A 3 -7.76 -18.14 17.40
C ASP A 3 -7.99 -16.64 17.29
N GLU A 4 -8.03 -15.95 18.42
CA GLU A 4 -8.08 -14.50 18.41
C GLU A 4 -6.81 -14.00 17.76
N LYS A 5 -6.95 -13.38 16.59
CA LYS A 5 -5.85 -12.68 15.94
C LYS A 5 -5.29 -11.67 16.95
N PRO A 6 -3.98 -11.69 17.22
CA PRO A 6 -3.42 -10.73 18.17
C PRO A 6 -3.78 -9.32 17.77
N ALA A 7 -4.12 -8.49 18.76
CA ALA A 7 -4.54 -7.11 18.53
C ALA A 7 -3.47 -6.35 17.75
N TYR A 8 -3.88 -5.65 16.69
CA TYR A 8 -2.98 -4.81 15.92
C TYR A 8 -2.58 -3.58 16.75
N THR A 9 -1.29 -3.44 17.00
CA THR A 9 -0.74 -2.44 17.92
C THR A 9 -0.07 -1.26 17.24
N LYS A 10 0.08 -1.31 15.92
CA LYS A 10 0.69 -0.22 15.14
C LYS A 10 -0.33 0.88 14.83
N PRO A 11 0.11 2.11 14.53
CA PRO A 11 -0.81 3.18 14.16
C PRO A 11 -1.69 2.80 12.97
N LEU A 12 -2.97 3.16 13.05
CA LEU A 12 -3.93 2.99 11.96
C LEU A 12 -4.10 4.31 11.21
N PRO A 13 -4.44 4.26 9.91
CA PRO A 13 -4.71 5.46 9.15
C PRO A 13 -6.01 6.14 9.59
N ASP A 14 -6.03 7.46 9.56
CA ASP A 14 -7.25 8.25 9.72
C ASP A 14 -7.99 8.28 8.37
N LEU A 15 -9.23 7.78 8.36
CA LEU A 15 -10.03 7.73 7.15
C LEU A 15 -10.68 9.09 6.88
N ARG A 16 -10.20 9.79 5.87
CA ARG A 16 -10.75 11.07 5.43
C ARG A 16 -11.81 10.85 4.34
N PRO A 17 -12.76 11.80 4.17
CA PRO A 17 -13.78 11.67 3.14
C PRO A 17 -13.22 11.46 1.73
N GLU A 18 -12.09 12.09 1.40
CA GLU A 18 -11.46 12.03 0.09
C GLU A 18 -10.89 10.66 -0.25
N ASP A 19 -10.46 9.90 0.75
CA ASP A 19 -9.84 8.58 0.55
C ASP A 19 -10.72 7.41 1.01
N LYS A 20 -11.91 7.70 1.51
CA LYS A 20 -12.84 6.68 1.98
C LYS A 20 -13.14 5.58 0.95
N PRO A 21 -13.44 5.88 -0.34
CA PRO A 21 -13.66 4.83 -1.33
C PRO A 21 -12.46 3.90 -1.54
N PHE A 22 -11.26 4.43 -1.42
CA PHE A 22 -10.03 3.65 -1.49
C PHE A 22 -9.96 2.60 -0.38
N TRP A 23 -10.20 3.00 0.87
CA TRP A 23 -10.16 2.10 2.02
C TRP A 23 -11.31 1.08 2.01
N GLU A 24 -12.49 1.48 1.56
CA GLU A 24 -13.62 0.56 1.40
C GLU A 24 -13.33 -0.52 0.34
N ALA A 25 -12.72 -0.14 -0.78
CA ALA A 25 -12.31 -1.10 -1.82
C ALA A 25 -11.23 -2.07 -1.31
N LEU A 26 -10.28 -1.58 -0.53
CA LEU A 26 -9.25 -2.45 0.06
C LEU A 26 -9.85 -3.55 0.95
N LYS A 27 -10.91 -3.25 1.70
CA LYS A 27 -11.62 -4.27 2.50
C LYS A 27 -12.21 -5.39 1.63
N GLU A 28 -12.56 -5.08 0.40
CA GLU A 28 -13.04 -6.04 -0.60
C GLU A 28 -11.89 -6.67 -1.41
N HIS A 29 -10.64 -6.40 -1.02
CA HIS A 29 -9.43 -6.80 -1.75
C HIS A 29 -9.41 -6.29 -3.20
N ARG A 30 -9.87 -5.06 -3.37
CA ARG A 30 -9.81 -4.32 -4.63
C ARG A 30 -8.90 -3.10 -4.47
N PHE A 31 -8.13 -2.82 -5.52
CA PHE A 31 -7.21 -1.68 -5.53
C PHE A 31 -7.71 -0.60 -6.47
N LEU A 32 -8.04 0.57 -5.92
CA LEU A 32 -8.51 1.72 -6.69
C LEU A 32 -7.43 2.81 -6.74
N LEU A 33 -7.36 3.51 -7.86
CA LEU A 33 -6.60 4.75 -8.00
C LEU A 33 -7.54 5.90 -8.35
N PRO A 34 -7.32 7.09 -7.80
CA PRO A 34 -8.01 8.28 -8.27
C PRO A 34 -7.50 8.66 -9.66
N ARG A 35 -8.39 9.18 -10.49
CA ARG A 35 -8.02 9.67 -11.82
C ARG A 35 -8.59 11.06 -12.07
N ASP A 36 -7.91 11.82 -12.90
CA ASP A 36 -8.34 13.11 -13.39
C ASP A 36 -9.41 12.93 -14.47
N ASP A 37 -10.61 13.45 -14.27
CA ASP A 37 -11.70 13.32 -15.23
C ASP A 37 -11.45 14.10 -16.54
N LYS A 38 -10.58 15.10 -16.52
CA LYS A 38 -10.23 15.87 -17.73
C LYS A 38 -9.27 15.10 -18.66
N THR A 39 -8.32 14.38 -18.09
CA THR A 39 -7.30 13.66 -18.84
C THR A 39 -7.49 12.16 -18.87
N GLY A 40 -8.26 11.61 -17.92
CA GLY A 40 -8.40 10.18 -17.70
C GLY A 40 -7.20 9.52 -17.02
N GLU A 41 -6.16 10.30 -16.69
CA GLU A 41 -4.93 9.76 -16.10
C GLU A 41 -5.05 9.57 -14.60
N PRO A 42 -4.59 8.43 -14.06
CA PRO A 42 -4.55 8.22 -12.62
C PRO A 42 -3.45 9.04 -11.96
N PHE A 43 -3.64 9.31 -10.68
CA PHE A 43 -2.63 9.97 -9.85
C PHE A 43 -2.61 9.35 -8.44
N TRP A 44 -1.66 9.74 -7.62
CA TRP A 44 -1.54 9.35 -6.22
C TRP A 44 -0.96 10.53 -5.42
N TYR A 45 -1.48 10.91 -4.28
CA TYR A 45 -2.51 10.33 -3.41
C TYR A 45 -3.92 10.85 -3.72
N PRO A 46 -5.01 10.23 -3.14
CA PRO A 46 -6.39 10.70 -3.33
C PRO A 46 -6.58 12.16 -2.92
N ARG A 47 -7.22 12.93 -3.79
CA ARG A 47 -7.53 14.36 -3.57
C ARG A 47 -8.88 14.67 -4.18
N LYS A 48 -9.55 15.67 -3.61
CA LYS A 48 -10.83 16.14 -4.15
C LYS A 48 -10.70 16.63 -5.60
N TYR A 49 -9.60 17.31 -5.91
CA TYR A 49 -9.31 17.83 -7.24
C TYR A 49 -7.99 17.27 -7.75
N ALA A 50 -7.93 17.03 -9.05
CA ALA A 50 -6.72 16.50 -9.70
C ALA A 50 -5.56 17.51 -9.63
N PRO A 51 -4.34 17.06 -9.23
CA PRO A 51 -3.22 18.00 -9.01
C PRO A 51 -2.76 18.77 -10.24
N GLY A 52 -2.92 18.22 -11.45
CA GLY A 52 -2.45 18.87 -12.67
C GLY A 52 -3.43 19.88 -13.26
N THR A 53 -4.72 19.55 -13.25
CA THR A 53 -5.77 20.33 -13.94
C THR A 53 -6.71 21.06 -13.01
N LEU A 54 -6.70 20.74 -11.70
CA LEU A 54 -7.68 21.15 -10.71
C LEU A 54 -9.11 20.71 -11.07
N GLY A 55 -9.23 19.74 -11.97
CA GLY A 55 -10.51 19.15 -12.37
C GLY A 55 -11.06 18.18 -11.35
N GLU A 56 -12.31 17.78 -11.57
CA GLU A 56 -12.95 16.74 -10.76
C GLU A 56 -12.24 15.40 -10.94
N THR A 57 -12.43 14.52 -9.96
CA THR A 57 -11.80 13.21 -9.90
C THR A 57 -12.82 12.11 -9.82
N SER A 58 -12.46 10.94 -10.32
CA SER A 58 -13.19 9.68 -10.17
C SER A 58 -12.23 8.56 -9.79
N TRP A 59 -12.76 7.37 -9.58
CA TRP A 59 -11.97 6.20 -9.21
C TRP A 59 -11.88 5.21 -10.35
N MET A 60 -10.75 4.53 -10.47
CA MET A 60 -10.54 3.46 -11.44
C MET A 60 -9.92 2.24 -10.76
N ASP A 61 -10.28 1.05 -11.24
CA ASP A 61 -9.64 -0.18 -10.79
C ASP A 61 -8.21 -0.24 -11.33
N ALA A 62 -7.27 -0.61 -10.45
CA ALA A 62 -5.87 -0.79 -10.80
C ALA A 62 -5.47 -2.26 -10.67
N SER A 63 -4.43 -2.64 -11.44
CA SER A 63 -3.96 -4.02 -11.49
C SER A 63 -3.31 -4.50 -10.21
N GLY A 64 -2.72 -3.59 -9.42
CA GLY A 64 -1.88 -3.95 -8.30
C GLY A 64 -0.47 -4.40 -8.69
N GLU A 65 -0.11 -4.30 -9.97
CA GLU A 65 1.22 -4.61 -10.48
C GLU A 65 2.10 -3.36 -10.50
N GLY A 66 3.39 -3.55 -10.25
CA GLY A 66 4.35 -2.46 -10.31
C GLY A 66 5.78 -2.95 -10.26
N THR A 67 6.71 -2.01 -10.17
CA THR A 67 8.15 -2.29 -10.03
C THR A 67 8.73 -1.41 -8.92
N VAL A 68 9.76 -1.91 -8.25
CA VAL A 68 10.46 -1.14 -7.22
C VAL A 68 11.27 -0.02 -7.87
N TYR A 69 10.89 1.22 -7.60
CA TYR A 69 11.67 2.38 -8.03
C TYR A 69 12.87 2.63 -7.12
N THR A 70 12.62 2.62 -5.80
CA THR A 70 13.66 2.73 -4.78
C THR A 70 13.15 2.17 -3.46
N TYR A 71 14.07 1.91 -2.53
CA TYR A 71 13.71 1.40 -1.21
C TYR A 71 14.73 1.82 -0.17
N SER A 72 14.34 1.74 1.10
CA SER A 72 15.27 1.82 2.22
C SER A 72 14.92 0.76 3.27
N THR A 73 15.95 0.25 3.93
CA THR A 73 15.80 -0.73 5.01
C THR A 73 15.83 -0.02 6.36
N HIS A 74 14.80 -0.24 7.15
CA HIS A 74 14.66 0.37 8.47
C HIS A 74 14.91 -0.69 9.54
N PHE A 75 16.03 -0.58 10.24
CA PHE A 75 16.42 -1.50 11.33
C PHE A 75 15.76 -1.12 12.66
N ILE A 76 15.33 0.13 12.77
CA ILE A 76 14.63 0.66 13.94
C ILE A 76 13.29 1.22 13.47
N GLY A 77 12.20 0.74 14.05
CA GLY A 77 10.88 1.22 13.74
C GLY A 77 10.62 2.65 14.23
N PRO A 78 9.64 3.36 13.62
CA PRO A 78 9.37 4.76 13.91
C PRO A 78 8.78 5.02 15.30
N SER A 79 8.36 4.00 16.00
CA SER A 79 7.78 4.14 17.34
C SER A 79 7.98 2.88 18.20
N LYS A 80 7.62 2.97 19.47
CA LYS A 80 7.66 1.83 20.39
C LYS A 80 6.81 0.64 19.95
N ALA A 81 5.79 0.88 19.12
CA ALA A 81 4.92 -0.18 18.56
C ALA A 81 5.68 -1.16 17.65
N TYR A 82 6.85 -0.79 17.16
CA TYR A 82 7.72 -1.60 16.31
C TYR A 82 8.88 -2.25 17.06
N LYS A 83 8.93 -2.08 18.38
CA LYS A 83 10.03 -2.61 19.19
C LYS A 83 10.03 -4.15 19.11
N GLY A 84 11.17 -4.71 18.72
CA GLY A 84 11.35 -6.15 18.58
C GLY A 84 10.96 -6.70 17.21
N ASP A 85 10.41 -5.88 16.30
CA ASP A 85 10.14 -6.29 14.94
C ASP A 85 11.46 -6.46 14.16
N PRO A 86 11.49 -7.38 13.17
CA PRO A 86 12.61 -7.46 12.23
C PRO A 86 12.70 -6.17 11.39
N PRO A 87 13.84 -5.93 10.74
CA PRO A 87 13.96 -4.80 9.81
C PRO A 87 12.83 -4.82 8.80
N HIS A 88 12.29 -3.64 8.47
CA HIS A 88 11.26 -3.52 7.45
C HIS A 88 11.75 -2.64 6.30
N ILE A 89 11.15 -2.85 5.14
CA ILE A 89 11.56 -2.20 3.90
C ILE A 89 10.44 -1.26 3.45
N VAL A 90 10.75 0.03 3.42
CA VAL A 90 9.89 1.05 2.82
C VAL A 90 10.33 1.23 1.38
N ALA A 91 9.40 1.15 0.45
CA ALA A 91 9.69 1.25 -0.98
C ALA A 91 8.76 2.25 -1.66
N LEU A 92 9.26 2.82 -2.75
CA LEU A 92 8.44 3.52 -3.73
C LEU A 92 8.24 2.58 -4.92
N ILE A 93 6.99 2.34 -5.26
CA ILE A 93 6.60 1.45 -6.35
C ILE A 93 6.08 2.27 -7.51
N ASP A 94 6.63 2.07 -8.70
CA ASP A 94 6.06 2.56 -9.93
C ASP A 94 4.95 1.61 -10.35
N LEU A 95 3.69 2.06 -10.21
CA LEU A 95 2.53 1.26 -10.58
C LEU A 95 2.43 1.14 -12.11
N LYS A 96 1.93 0.02 -12.59
CA LYS A 96 1.72 -0.23 -14.02
C LYS A 96 0.91 0.88 -14.69
N GLU A 97 -0.04 1.47 -13.97
CA GLU A 97 -0.89 2.56 -14.44
C GLU A 97 -0.18 3.92 -14.50
N GLY A 98 1.03 4.05 -13.94
CA GLY A 98 1.87 5.25 -14.00
C GLY A 98 2.19 5.94 -12.69
N PRO A 99 1.26 6.07 -11.73
CA PRO A 99 1.56 6.72 -10.45
C PRO A 99 2.61 5.97 -9.62
N ARG A 100 3.28 6.72 -8.75
CA ARG A 100 4.24 6.18 -7.78
C ARG A 100 3.63 6.18 -6.39
N MET A 101 3.73 5.05 -5.70
CA MET A 101 3.14 4.84 -4.39
C MET A 101 4.17 4.36 -3.38
N MET A 102 4.12 4.91 -2.16
CA MET A 102 4.93 4.42 -1.04
C MET A 102 4.23 3.22 -0.40
N THR A 103 4.99 2.20 -0.08
CA THR A 103 4.51 0.99 0.57
C THR A 103 5.61 0.33 1.39
N ILE A 104 5.28 -0.80 2.02
CA ILE A 104 6.26 -1.71 2.59
C ILE A 104 6.29 -3.01 1.78
N LEU A 105 7.46 -3.64 1.73
CA LEU A 105 7.65 -4.91 1.04
C LEU A 105 7.59 -6.06 2.04
N VAL A 106 6.77 -7.05 1.72
CA VAL A 106 6.48 -8.19 2.60
C VAL A 106 6.58 -9.51 1.85
N LYS A 107 6.66 -10.61 2.60
CA LYS A 107 6.52 -11.97 2.06
C LYS A 107 5.03 -12.28 1.91
N ASP A 108 4.68 -13.00 0.85
CA ASP A 108 3.31 -13.48 0.62
C ASP A 108 3.04 -14.74 1.47
N GLU A 109 3.02 -14.54 2.77
CA GLU A 109 2.82 -15.56 3.79
C GLU A 109 1.82 -15.05 4.83
N PRO A 110 1.17 -15.93 5.61
CA PRO A 110 0.27 -15.50 6.68
C PRO A 110 0.93 -14.49 7.62
N GLY A 111 0.23 -13.37 7.88
CA GLY A 111 0.74 -12.27 8.69
C GLY A 111 1.62 -11.27 7.93
N TYR A 112 1.94 -11.53 6.67
CA TYR A 112 2.76 -10.68 5.80
C TYR A 112 4.03 -10.17 6.48
N PRO A 113 4.95 -11.08 6.89
CA PRO A 113 6.21 -10.66 7.50
C PRO A 113 7.07 -9.85 6.52
N SER A 114 7.93 -9.01 7.05
CA SER A 114 8.83 -8.20 6.22
C SER A 114 9.65 -9.06 5.28
N LEU A 115 9.81 -8.58 4.03
CA LEU A 115 10.76 -9.16 3.10
C LEU A 115 12.18 -9.01 3.65
N ASP A 116 13.05 -9.98 3.37
CA ASP A 116 14.45 -9.89 3.77
C ASP A 116 15.17 -8.82 2.92
N PRO A 117 16.02 -7.96 3.52
CA PRO A 117 16.69 -6.88 2.77
C PRO A 117 17.50 -7.34 1.56
N GLU A 118 18.06 -8.55 1.62
CA GLU A 118 18.83 -9.17 0.53
C GLU A 118 17.98 -9.62 -0.67
N ASP A 119 16.67 -9.73 -0.49
CA ASP A 119 15.73 -10.17 -1.53
C ASP A 119 15.13 -9.00 -2.31
N VAL A 120 15.53 -7.76 -2.03
CA VAL A 120 15.04 -6.57 -2.71
C VAL A 120 16.05 -6.08 -3.75
N THR A 121 15.54 -5.79 -4.94
CA THR A 121 16.33 -5.22 -6.04
C THR A 121 15.53 -4.10 -6.69
N ILE A 122 16.18 -2.98 -7.00
CA ILE A 122 15.58 -1.90 -7.80
C ILE A 122 15.17 -2.46 -9.17
N GLY A 123 13.95 -2.17 -9.59
CA GLY A 123 13.39 -2.65 -10.85
C GLY A 123 12.69 -3.99 -10.76
N MET A 124 12.76 -4.69 -9.63
CA MET A 124 12.07 -5.97 -9.49
C MET A 124 10.56 -5.81 -9.60
N PRO A 125 9.85 -6.75 -10.25
CA PRO A 125 8.40 -6.73 -10.30
C PRO A 125 7.79 -7.08 -8.95
N VAL A 126 6.72 -6.38 -8.60
CA VAL A 126 5.96 -6.57 -7.36
C VAL A 126 4.46 -6.56 -7.65
N LYS A 127 3.70 -7.14 -6.75
CA LYS A 127 2.24 -7.15 -6.78
C LYS A 127 1.68 -6.78 -5.42
N ILE A 128 0.48 -6.20 -5.41
CA ILE A 128 -0.22 -5.86 -4.19
C ILE A 128 -0.69 -7.11 -3.44
N VAL A 129 -0.64 -7.04 -2.11
CA VAL A 129 -1.31 -7.95 -1.20
C VAL A 129 -2.15 -7.14 -0.22
N PHE A 130 -3.20 -7.75 0.30
CA PHE A 130 -4.18 -7.08 1.16
C PHE A 130 -4.09 -7.65 2.57
N ASP A 131 -3.56 -6.86 3.50
CA ASP A 131 -3.41 -7.27 4.90
C ASP A 131 -4.58 -6.74 5.72
N ASP A 132 -5.51 -7.60 6.06
CA ASP A 132 -6.65 -7.30 6.92
C ASP A 132 -6.16 -7.18 8.37
N VAL A 133 -5.64 -6.01 8.75
CA VAL A 133 -5.03 -5.78 10.06
C VAL A 133 -6.07 -5.65 11.17
N THR A 134 -7.26 -5.14 10.84
CA THR A 134 -8.44 -5.13 11.72
C THR A 134 -9.68 -5.47 10.91
N ASP A 135 -10.83 -5.63 11.57
CA ASP A 135 -12.11 -5.85 10.88
C ASP A 135 -12.52 -4.66 10.01
N GLU A 136 -11.97 -3.48 10.29
CA GLU A 136 -12.33 -2.23 9.60
C GLU A 136 -11.28 -1.78 8.60
N ILE A 137 -10.01 -2.15 8.79
CA ILE A 137 -8.88 -1.64 8.01
C ILE A 137 -8.13 -2.78 7.33
N THR A 138 -7.96 -2.67 6.02
CA THR A 138 -7.07 -3.50 5.21
C THR A 138 -5.94 -2.63 4.69
N MET A 139 -4.70 -3.02 4.98
CA MET A 139 -3.51 -2.30 4.53
C MET A 139 -3.02 -2.84 3.20
N PRO A 140 -2.80 -1.97 2.19
CA PRO A 140 -2.14 -2.40 0.96
C PRO A 140 -0.64 -2.52 1.22
N LYS A 141 -0.09 -3.67 0.87
CA LYS A 141 1.34 -3.97 0.93
C LYS A 141 1.75 -4.59 -0.38
N PHE A 142 3.04 -4.71 -0.63
CA PHE A 142 3.52 -5.29 -1.89
C PHE A 142 4.50 -6.43 -1.61
N THR A 143 4.51 -7.40 -2.50
CA THR A 143 5.38 -8.59 -2.44
C THR A 143 6.00 -8.85 -3.82
N PRO A 144 7.15 -9.55 -3.90
CA PRO A 144 7.71 -9.94 -5.20
C PRO A 144 6.70 -10.70 -6.06
N ALA A 145 6.62 -10.37 -7.34
CA ALA A 145 5.62 -10.91 -8.27
C ALA A 145 6.12 -12.14 -9.06
N GLY A 146 7.33 -12.55 -8.83
CA GLY A 146 7.90 -13.65 -9.61
C GLY A 146 8.76 -14.61 -8.86
#